data_4e44bebff3775d6bc1311be537d36eee
#
_entry.id   4e44bebff3775d6bc1311be537d36eee
#
_cell.length_a   1.000
_cell.length_b   1.000
_cell.length_c   1.000
_cell.angle_alpha   90.00
_cell.angle_beta   90.00
_cell.angle_gamma   90.00
#
_symmetry.space_group_name_H-M   'P 1'
#
loop_
_entity.id
_entity.type
_entity.pdbx_description
1 polymer ?
#
loop_
_entity_poly.entity_id
_entity_poly.type
_entity_poly.pdbx_seq_one_letter_code
_entity_poly.pdbx_strand_id
1 'polypeptide(L)'
;MATVDWLERYHRDGFAVIHGLLQAHELEQMSGGFERLVERARSLDGSTEVEGSRFVVRAEPFRLSRVVWCGGAEPALRLGDHPAFLRIARAVLERPDVVQLIQQAHFKLPGDGVDYRWHQDASNRRYGSDLWTDVDGRGSFVQIAVAVDAMTPHNGPLRVVPGTHRLGYVADPTSGDLPAGLFDASAAHTVTLEPGDAAVFGPFLVHGSGPNDSAKARRLFLQGYAAPGANRRVYPGCGLGIPR
;
A
#
# COMPACT_ATOMS: atom_id res chain seq x y z
N MET A 1 2.15 23.03 12.96
CA MET A 1 1.83 22.31 14.22
C MET A 1 0.88 21.13 14.04
N ALA A 2 0.93 20.39 12.90
CA ALA A 2 0.03 19.24 12.66
C ALA A 2 0.75 17.86 12.68
N THR A 3 1.98 17.80 13.14
CA THR A 3 2.85 16.62 13.03
C THR A 3 2.69 15.60 14.17
N VAL A 4 2.12 15.98 15.30
CA VAL A 4 2.04 15.11 16.49
C VAL A 4 0.77 14.23 16.43
N ASP A 5 -0.35 14.78 15.97
CA ASP A 5 -1.65 14.11 16.03
C ASP A 5 -1.74 12.80 15.18
N TRP A 6 -1.20 12.76 13.94
CA TRP A 6 -1.29 11.57 13.10
C TRP A 6 -0.44 10.41 13.62
N LEU A 7 0.74 10.68 14.20
CA LEU A 7 1.62 9.64 14.73
C LEU A 7 1.05 9.02 16.00
N GLU A 8 0.44 9.83 16.86
CA GLU A 8 -0.30 9.33 18.04
C GLU A 8 -1.48 8.44 17.63
N ARG A 9 -2.25 8.84 16.60
CA ARG A 9 -3.33 8.01 16.04
C ARG A 9 -2.79 6.71 15.47
N TYR A 10 -1.67 6.76 14.72
CA TYR A 10 -1.01 5.57 14.19
C TYR A 10 -0.66 4.58 15.31
N HIS A 11 -0.05 5.04 16.38
CA HIS A 11 0.31 4.18 17.52
C HIS A 11 -0.93 3.65 18.27
N ARG A 12 -1.98 4.46 18.40
CA ARG A 12 -3.20 4.06 19.09
C ARG A 12 -4.05 3.10 18.28
N ASP A 13 -4.25 3.36 17.00
CA ASP A 13 -5.24 2.66 16.15
C ASP A 13 -4.59 1.70 15.15
N GLY A 14 -3.28 1.77 14.93
CA GLY A 14 -2.51 1.00 13.94
C GLY A 14 -2.51 1.64 12.55
N PHE A 15 -3.20 2.77 12.38
CA PHE A 15 -3.23 3.56 11.16
C PHE A 15 -3.48 5.03 11.46
N ALA A 16 -3.18 5.87 10.47
CA ALA A 16 -3.55 7.28 10.48
C ALA A 16 -3.86 7.78 9.08
N VAL A 17 -4.64 8.86 8.98
CA VAL A 17 -4.85 9.62 7.74
C VAL A 17 -4.05 10.91 7.85
N ILE A 18 -3.30 11.22 6.78
CA ILE A 18 -2.57 12.47 6.61
C ILE A 18 -3.22 13.21 5.45
N HIS A 19 -3.81 14.36 5.73
CA HIS A 19 -4.46 15.19 4.73
C HIS A 19 -3.46 16.05 3.97
N GLY A 20 -3.67 16.20 2.65
CA GLY A 20 -2.89 17.07 1.79
C GLY A 20 -1.40 16.72 1.76
N LEU A 21 -1.07 15.43 1.77
CA LEU A 21 0.32 14.96 1.75
C LEU A 21 1.06 15.40 0.49
N LEU A 22 0.38 15.34 -0.68
CA LEU A 22 0.90 15.78 -1.97
C LEU A 22 0.24 17.09 -2.40
N GLN A 23 1.04 17.95 -3.05
CA GLN A 23 0.56 19.17 -3.66
C GLN A 23 -0.19 18.90 -4.98
N ALA A 24 -1.03 19.82 -5.42
CA ALA A 24 -1.86 19.65 -6.61
C ALA A 24 -1.05 19.29 -7.89
N HIS A 25 0.11 19.91 -8.10
CA HIS A 25 0.95 19.62 -9.26
C HIS A 25 1.61 18.24 -9.21
N GLU A 26 1.98 17.77 -8.00
CA GLU A 26 2.52 16.42 -7.79
C GLU A 26 1.46 15.36 -8.07
N LEU A 27 0.23 15.62 -7.60
CA LEU A 27 -0.92 14.76 -7.82
C LEU A 27 -1.31 14.68 -9.30
N GLU A 28 -1.26 15.80 -10.03
CA GLU A 28 -1.51 15.84 -11.48
C GLU A 28 -0.48 14.99 -12.24
N GLN A 29 0.80 15.14 -11.93
CA GLN A 29 1.86 14.31 -12.52
C GLN A 29 1.67 12.83 -12.22
N MET A 30 1.31 12.50 -10.98
CA MET A 30 1.02 11.13 -10.56
C MET A 30 -0.19 10.57 -11.32
N SER A 31 -1.29 11.31 -11.42
CA SER A 31 -2.50 10.91 -12.15
C SER A 31 -2.19 10.60 -13.62
N GLY A 32 -1.45 11.47 -14.30
CA GLY A 32 -1.01 11.23 -15.67
C GLY A 32 -0.15 9.96 -15.81
N GLY A 33 0.73 9.69 -14.84
CA GLY A 33 1.50 8.45 -14.79
C GLY A 33 0.60 7.20 -14.66
N PHE A 34 -0.43 7.26 -13.83
CA PHE A 34 -1.42 6.18 -13.71
C PHE A 34 -2.20 5.93 -15.00
N GLU A 35 -2.57 6.98 -15.73
CA GLU A 35 -3.27 6.87 -17.02
C GLU A 35 -2.40 6.17 -18.07
N ARG A 36 -1.11 6.52 -18.16
CA ARG A 36 -0.17 5.85 -19.07
C ARG A 36 0.05 4.37 -18.70
N LEU A 37 0.05 4.02 -17.40
CA LEU A 37 0.09 2.62 -16.98
C LEU A 37 -1.16 1.83 -17.40
N VAL A 38 -2.36 2.43 -17.33
CA VAL A 38 -3.59 1.79 -17.81
C VAL A 38 -3.56 1.60 -19.32
N GLU A 39 -3.16 2.63 -20.08
CA GLU A 39 -3.02 2.55 -21.53
C GLU A 39 -2.06 1.42 -21.93
N ARG A 40 -0.89 1.36 -21.31
CA ARG A 40 0.09 0.29 -21.54
C ARG A 40 -0.46 -1.09 -21.16
N ALA A 41 -1.19 -1.20 -20.04
CA ALA A 41 -1.78 -2.46 -19.60
C ALA A 41 -2.80 -3.02 -20.60
N ARG A 42 -3.52 -2.16 -21.32
CA ARG A 42 -4.51 -2.58 -22.34
C ARG A 42 -3.88 -3.26 -23.56
N SER A 43 -2.59 -3.05 -23.82
CA SER A 43 -1.85 -3.71 -24.90
C SER A 43 -1.22 -5.05 -24.50
N LEU A 44 -1.43 -5.50 -23.24
CA LEU A 44 -0.84 -6.73 -22.72
C LEU A 44 -1.85 -7.88 -22.74
N ASP A 45 -1.42 -9.05 -23.18
CA ASP A 45 -2.23 -10.27 -23.21
C ASP A 45 -2.43 -10.91 -21.82
N GLY A 46 -1.71 -10.43 -20.80
CA GLY A 46 -1.78 -10.93 -19.44
C GLY A 46 -0.72 -10.35 -18.54
N SER A 47 -0.60 -10.90 -17.33
CA SER A 47 0.38 -10.44 -16.35
C SER A 47 1.81 -10.68 -16.84
N THR A 48 2.62 -9.61 -16.90
CA THR A 48 3.99 -9.66 -17.43
C THR A 48 4.88 -8.61 -16.81
N GLU A 49 6.18 -8.69 -17.07
CA GLU A 49 7.17 -7.68 -16.69
C GLU A 49 7.54 -6.80 -17.88
N VAL A 50 7.51 -5.50 -17.66
CA VAL A 50 7.85 -4.48 -18.66
C VAL A 50 8.70 -3.41 -17.98
N GLU A 51 9.92 -3.20 -18.47
CA GLU A 51 10.86 -2.17 -17.96
C GLU A 51 11.05 -2.23 -16.43
N GLY A 52 11.20 -3.46 -15.87
CA GLY A 52 11.38 -3.66 -14.43
C GLY A 52 10.12 -3.49 -13.59
N SER A 53 8.97 -3.27 -14.20
CA SER A 53 7.66 -3.21 -13.55
C SER A 53 6.86 -4.47 -13.86
N ARG A 54 6.23 -5.06 -12.84
CA ARG A 54 5.33 -6.20 -13.03
C ARG A 54 3.89 -5.75 -13.08
N PHE A 55 3.27 -5.88 -14.25
CA PHE A 55 1.85 -5.66 -14.48
C PHE A 55 1.04 -6.89 -14.05
N VAL A 56 0.00 -6.70 -13.24
CA VAL A 56 -0.94 -7.77 -12.85
C VAL A 56 -2.25 -7.51 -13.57
N VAL A 57 -2.36 -8.13 -14.75
CA VAL A 57 -3.40 -7.88 -15.76
C VAL A 57 -4.13 -9.17 -16.09
N ARG A 58 -5.41 -9.05 -16.37
CA ARG A 58 -6.22 -10.01 -17.15
C ARG A 58 -6.75 -9.26 -18.37
N ALA A 59 -6.56 -9.82 -19.57
CA ALA A 59 -6.94 -9.15 -20.81
C ALA A 59 -8.47 -9.19 -21.05
N GLU A 60 -9.11 -10.35 -20.83
CA GLU A 60 -10.54 -10.55 -21.13
C GLU A 60 -11.31 -11.18 -19.95
N PRO A 61 -12.32 -10.53 -19.38
CA PRO A 61 -12.54 -9.08 -19.47
C PRO A 61 -11.37 -8.31 -18.86
N PHE A 62 -11.08 -7.11 -19.39
CA PHE A 62 -9.93 -6.33 -18.97
C PHE A 62 -9.98 -6.00 -17.47
N ARG A 63 -8.89 -6.31 -16.79
CA ARG A 63 -8.69 -6.02 -15.37
C ARG A 63 -7.23 -5.71 -15.10
N LEU A 64 -6.96 -4.54 -14.57
CA LEU A 64 -5.65 -4.16 -14.06
C LEU A 64 -5.76 -3.97 -12.54
N SER A 65 -5.19 -4.89 -11.76
CA SER A 65 -5.25 -4.79 -10.30
C SER A 65 -4.13 -3.94 -9.72
N ARG A 66 -2.90 -4.09 -10.25
CA ARG A 66 -1.74 -3.32 -9.80
C ARG A 66 -0.58 -3.40 -10.79
N VAL A 67 0.32 -2.42 -10.66
CA VAL A 67 1.66 -2.46 -11.25
C VAL A 67 2.67 -2.39 -10.11
N VAL A 68 3.43 -3.47 -9.92
CA VAL A 68 4.48 -3.58 -8.90
C VAL A 68 5.73 -2.91 -9.42
N TRP A 69 6.40 -2.10 -8.59
CA TRP A 69 7.55 -1.29 -8.95
C TRP A 69 7.27 -0.38 -10.15
N CYS A 70 6.13 0.30 -10.07
CA CYS A 70 5.56 1.08 -11.18
C CYS A 70 6.49 2.17 -11.74
N GLY A 71 7.45 2.68 -10.97
CA GLY A 71 8.46 3.62 -11.40
C GLY A 71 9.46 3.05 -12.44
N GLY A 72 9.48 1.74 -12.69
CA GLY A 72 10.23 1.15 -13.78
C GLY A 72 9.65 1.57 -15.13
N ALA A 73 8.37 1.21 -15.36
CA ALA A 73 7.64 1.52 -16.58
C ALA A 73 7.18 2.98 -16.68
N GLU A 74 7.02 3.68 -15.53
CA GLU A 74 6.56 5.07 -15.47
C GLU A 74 7.49 5.90 -14.57
N PRO A 75 8.50 6.58 -15.14
CA PRO A 75 9.49 7.35 -14.38
C PRO A 75 8.90 8.46 -13.50
N ALA A 76 7.76 9.06 -13.87
CA ALA A 76 7.09 10.08 -13.07
C ALA A 76 6.61 9.54 -11.71
N LEU A 77 6.54 8.21 -11.54
CA LEU A 77 6.19 7.55 -10.28
C LEU A 77 7.41 7.12 -9.44
N ARG A 78 8.64 7.53 -9.79
CA ARG A 78 9.86 7.28 -9.00
C ARG A 78 9.94 8.21 -7.80
N LEU A 79 9.05 8.04 -6.84
CA LEU A 79 8.90 8.92 -5.68
C LEU A 79 9.48 8.34 -4.38
N GLY A 80 10.39 7.35 -4.47
CA GLY A 80 10.96 6.71 -3.28
C GLY A 80 11.79 7.65 -2.40
N ASP A 81 12.34 8.73 -2.96
CA ASP A 81 13.11 9.77 -2.25
C ASP A 81 12.25 10.97 -1.85
N HIS A 82 10.96 10.94 -2.10
CA HIS A 82 10.10 12.09 -1.84
C HIS A 82 10.12 12.46 -0.35
N PRO A 83 10.42 13.72 0.01
CA PRO A 83 10.66 14.12 1.41
C PRO A 83 9.50 13.82 2.35
N ALA A 84 8.25 13.94 1.86
CA ALA A 84 7.07 13.64 2.66
C ALA A 84 6.98 12.16 3.03
N PHE A 85 7.30 11.24 2.11
CA PHE A 85 7.30 9.80 2.39
C PHE A 85 8.42 9.40 3.34
N LEU A 86 9.63 9.93 3.13
CA LEU A 86 10.77 9.65 4.02
C LEU A 86 10.52 10.18 5.43
N ARG A 87 9.92 11.35 5.58
CA ARG A 87 9.55 11.90 6.89
C ARG A 87 8.59 10.98 7.64
N ILE A 88 7.57 10.44 6.96
CA ILE A 88 6.61 9.50 7.55
C ILE A 88 7.32 8.20 7.92
N ALA A 89 8.08 7.62 7.00
CA ALA A 89 8.77 6.35 7.23
C ALA A 89 9.74 6.43 8.41
N ARG A 90 10.54 7.50 8.47
CA ARG A 90 11.49 7.74 9.55
C ARG A 90 10.81 7.97 10.90
N ALA A 91 9.67 8.66 10.91
CA ALA A 91 8.91 8.90 12.14
C ALA A 91 8.29 7.60 12.67
N VAL A 92 7.69 6.76 11.80
CA VAL A 92 7.06 5.49 12.21
C VAL A 92 8.10 4.45 12.63
N LEU A 93 9.18 4.33 11.87
CA LEU A 93 10.25 3.35 12.13
C LEU A 93 11.25 3.84 13.18
N GLU A 94 11.15 5.12 13.64
CA GLU A 94 11.99 5.76 14.65
C GLU A 94 13.48 5.68 14.31
N ARG A 95 13.84 5.92 13.04
CA ARG A 95 15.22 5.85 12.57
C ARG A 95 15.48 6.73 11.35
N PRO A 96 16.72 7.23 11.21
CA PRO A 96 17.08 8.14 10.12
C PRO A 96 17.21 7.41 8.76
N ASP A 97 17.58 6.14 8.77
CA ASP A 97 17.81 5.29 7.62
C ASP A 97 16.67 4.30 7.44
N VAL A 98 16.15 4.20 6.23
CA VAL A 98 15.05 3.29 5.88
C VAL A 98 15.36 2.60 4.54
N VAL A 99 14.70 1.47 4.27
CA VAL A 99 14.86 0.73 3.02
C VAL A 99 13.52 0.70 2.29
N GLN A 100 13.47 1.27 1.09
CA GLN A 100 12.29 1.21 0.25
C GLN A 100 12.11 -0.19 -0.32
N LEU A 101 10.94 -0.79 -0.09
CA LEU A 101 10.57 -2.12 -0.60
C LEU A 101 9.39 -2.10 -1.55
N ILE A 102 8.51 -1.12 -1.43
CA ILE A 102 7.27 -1.05 -2.18
C ILE A 102 7.18 0.27 -2.94
N GLN A 103 6.82 0.16 -4.21
CA GLN A 103 6.39 1.25 -5.08
C GLN A 103 5.37 0.67 -6.05
N GLN A 104 4.08 0.81 -5.73
CA GLN A 104 3.03 0.16 -6.49
C GLN A 104 1.93 1.14 -6.88
N ALA A 105 1.43 0.99 -8.11
CA ALA A 105 0.19 1.59 -8.55
C ALA A 105 -0.94 0.56 -8.42
N HIS A 106 -1.96 0.85 -7.61
CA HIS A 106 -3.13 0.02 -7.40
C HIS A 106 -4.35 0.61 -8.08
N PHE A 107 -5.13 -0.25 -8.71
CA PHE A 107 -6.30 0.14 -9.51
C PHE A 107 -7.52 -0.62 -9.03
N LYS A 108 -8.65 0.10 -8.99
CA LYS A 108 -10.01 -0.44 -8.98
C LYS A 108 -10.80 0.35 -10.01
N LEU A 109 -10.84 -0.19 -11.23
CA LEU A 109 -11.61 0.41 -12.31
C LEU A 109 -13.10 0.08 -12.13
N PRO A 110 -14.01 0.88 -12.67
CA PRO A 110 -15.44 0.62 -12.55
C PRO A 110 -15.81 -0.81 -13.00
N GLY A 111 -16.44 -1.58 -12.11
CA GLY A 111 -16.94 -2.91 -12.42
C GLY A 111 -15.89 -4.00 -12.68
N ASP A 112 -14.59 -3.74 -12.42
CA ASP A 112 -13.53 -4.73 -12.69
C ASP A 112 -13.47 -5.87 -11.65
N GLY A 113 -14.21 -5.74 -10.54
CA GLY A 113 -14.29 -6.75 -9.49
C GLY A 113 -12.99 -6.97 -8.72
N VAL A 114 -12.05 -6.01 -8.77
CA VAL A 114 -10.82 -6.08 -7.95
C VAL A 114 -11.17 -5.91 -6.48
N ASP A 115 -10.86 -6.92 -5.69
CA ASP A 115 -11.00 -6.92 -4.24
C ASP A 115 -9.70 -7.36 -3.56
N TYR A 116 -9.56 -7.03 -2.29
CA TYR A 116 -8.48 -7.51 -1.42
C TYR A 116 -9.12 -8.05 -0.15
N ARG A 117 -9.03 -9.38 0.07
CA ARG A 117 -9.53 -10.02 1.27
C ARG A 117 -8.89 -9.42 2.53
N TRP A 118 -9.51 -9.61 3.67
CA TRP A 118 -8.94 -9.24 4.96
C TRP A 118 -7.60 -9.95 5.18
N HIS A 119 -6.56 -9.19 5.53
CA HIS A 119 -5.21 -9.70 5.72
C HIS A 119 -4.36 -8.78 6.59
N GLN A 120 -3.19 -9.24 6.93
CA GLN A 120 -2.09 -8.44 7.47
C GLN A 120 -0.98 -8.38 6.43
N ASP A 121 -0.40 -7.22 6.20
CA ASP A 121 0.72 -7.05 5.25
C ASP A 121 1.98 -7.82 5.67
N ALA A 122 2.10 -8.19 6.93
CA ALA A 122 3.14 -9.07 7.46
C ALA A 122 3.20 -10.40 6.71
N SER A 123 2.06 -10.98 6.27
CA SER A 123 2.01 -12.18 5.43
C SER A 123 2.77 -11.96 4.10
N ASN A 124 2.55 -10.79 3.48
CA ASN A 124 3.24 -10.41 2.25
C ASN A 124 4.75 -10.17 2.46
N ARG A 125 5.17 -9.83 3.67
CA ARG A 125 6.57 -9.65 4.06
C ARG A 125 7.24 -10.97 4.46
N ARG A 126 6.52 -12.10 4.51
CA ARG A 126 7.01 -13.39 5.01
C ARG A 126 7.42 -13.35 6.49
N TYR A 127 6.68 -12.57 7.28
CA TYR A 127 6.86 -12.54 8.73
C TYR A 127 6.73 -13.96 9.32
N GLY A 128 7.58 -14.29 10.30
CA GLY A 128 7.65 -15.63 10.86
C GLY A 128 8.50 -16.63 10.07
N SER A 129 9.23 -16.17 9.03
CA SER A 129 10.20 -16.98 8.28
C SER A 129 11.58 -16.32 8.27
N ASP A 130 12.60 -17.04 7.77
CA ASP A 130 13.97 -16.51 7.62
C ASP A 130 14.10 -15.32 6.65
N LEU A 131 13.01 -15.00 5.92
CA LEU A 131 12.99 -13.91 4.95
C LEU A 131 12.65 -12.56 5.58
N TRP A 132 12.20 -12.55 6.85
CA TRP A 132 11.86 -11.32 7.55
C TRP A 132 12.28 -11.37 9.01
N THR A 133 12.96 -10.33 9.48
CA THR A 133 13.32 -10.12 10.88
C THR A 133 12.60 -8.88 11.40
N ASP A 134 11.86 -9.01 12.48
CA ASP A 134 11.33 -7.86 13.20
C ASP A 134 12.42 -7.29 14.10
N VAL A 135 13.03 -6.17 13.69
CA VAL A 135 14.15 -5.54 14.39
C VAL A 135 13.72 -4.47 15.39
N ASP A 136 12.43 -4.12 15.42
CA ASP A 136 11.87 -3.08 16.30
C ASP A 136 10.70 -3.57 17.18
N GLY A 137 10.30 -4.84 17.04
CA GLY A 137 9.17 -5.43 17.78
C GLY A 137 7.79 -4.94 17.32
N ARG A 138 7.73 -4.17 16.21
CA ARG A 138 6.50 -3.57 15.67
C ARG A 138 6.27 -3.95 14.20
N GLY A 139 7.01 -4.96 13.73
CA GLY A 139 6.91 -5.49 12.38
C GLY A 139 7.88 -4.88 11.38
N SER A 140 8.66 -3.85 11.78
CA SER A 140 9.76 -3.24 11.02
C SER A 140 9.39 -2.78 9.61
N PHE A 141 8.14 -2.38 9.40
CA PHE A 141 7.61 -1.95 8.10
C PHE A 141 6.49 -0.92 8.27
N VAL A 142 6.42 0.02 7.32
CA VAL A 142 5.31 0.95 7.18
C VAL A 142 4.84 1.03 5.74
N GLN A 143 3.53 1.05 5.54
CA GLN A 143 2.86 1.29 4.27
C GLN A 143 2.25 2.68 4.25
N ILE A 144 2.46 3.41 3.14
CA ILE A 144 1.86 4.72 2.84
C ILE A 144 1.03 4.54 1.57
N ALA A 145 -0.27 4.73 1.65
CA ALA A 145 -1.21 4.60 0.54
C ALA A 145 -1.79 5.97 0.20
N VAL A 146 -1.32 6.59 -0.87
CA VAL A 146 -1.75 7.91 -1.33
C VAL A 146 -2.94 7.77 -2.27
N ALA A 147 -3.99 8.54 -2.03
CA ALA A 147 -5.15 8.61 -2.90
C ALA A 147 -4.85 9.46 -4.15
N VAL A 148 -4.89 8.84 -5.32
CA VAL A 148 -4.84 9.54 -6.61
C VAL A 148 -6.23 10.04 -6.97
N ASP A 149 -7.24 9.23 -6.69
CA ASP A 149 -8.65 9.58 -6.79
C ASP A 149 -9.28 9.62 -5.41
N ALA A 150 -10.37 10.36 -5.23
CA ALA A 150 -11.14 10.34 -4.00
C ALA A 150 -11.52 8.90 -3.64
N MET A 151 -11.25 8.48 -2.42
CA MET A 151 -11.64 7.18 -1.88
C MET A 151 -12.89 7.35 -1.02
N THR A 152 -14.00 6.82 -1.50
CA THR A 152 -15.33 6.97 -0.93
C THR A 152 -15.92 5.61 -0.49
N PRO A 153 -16.98 5.55 0.31
CA PRO A 153 -17.58 4.29 0.73
C PRO A 153 -18.02 3.36 -0.42
N HIS A 154 -18.22 3.90 -1.63
CA HIS A 154 -18.82 3.16 -2.77
C HIS A 154 -17.81 2.71 -3.84
N ASN A 155 -16.54 3.13 -3.75
CA ASN A 155 -15.54 2.81 -4.79
C ASN A 155 -14.47 1.83 -4.33
N GLY A 156 -14.82 0.92 -3.41
CA GLY A 156 -13.89 -0.09 -2.88
C GLY A 156 -12.83 0.49 -1.97
N PRO A 157 -13.21 1.25 -0.92
CA PRO A 157 -12.27 1.91 -0.02
C PRO A 157 -11.44 0.91 0.79
N LEU A 158 -10.32 1.39 1.31
CA LEU A 158 -9.60 0.69 2.36
C LEU A 158 -10.49 0.59 3.60
N ARG A 159 -10.63 -0.61 4.12
CA ARG A 159 -11.29 -0.88 5.40
C ARG A 159 -10.26 -1.42 6.37
N VAL A 160 -10.25 -0.93 7.59
CA VAL A 160 -9.28 -1.29 8.62
C VAL A 160 -10.02 -1.71 9.89
N VAL A 161 -9.37 -2.56 10.68
CA VAL A 161 -9.87 -2.91 12.02
C VAL A 161 -8.93 -2.29 13.05
N PRO A 162 -9.29 -1.11 13.60
CA PRO A 162 -8.44 -0.38 14.53
C PRO A 162 -8.03 -1.22 15.73
N GLY A 163 -6.78 -1.06 16.19
CA GLY A 163 -6.27 -1.76 17.36
C GLY A 163 -5.75 -3.17 17.11
N THR A 164 -6.06 -3.80 15.96
CA THR A 164 -5.60 -5.18 15.65
C THR A 164 -4.09 -5.30 15.49
N HIS A 165 -3.38 -4.22 15.20
CA HIS A 165 -1.92 -4.19 15.15
C HIS A 165 -1.26 -4.59 16.48
N ARG A 166 -1.95 -4.41 17.62
CA ARG A 166 -1.47 -4.80 18.95
C ARG A 166 -1.45 -6.31 19.19
N LEU A 167 -2.15 -7.06 18.35
CA LEU A 167 -2.15 -8.52 18.39
C LEU A 167 -0.87 -9.11 17.79
N GLY A 168 -0.02 -8.28 17.15
CA GLY A 168 1.11 -8.73 16.38
C GLY A 168 0.69 -9.49 15.12
N TYR A 169 1.54 -10.39 14.64
CA TYR A 169 1.24 -11.25 13.49
C TYR A 169 0.39 -12.43 13.92
N VAL A 170 -0.83 -12.50 13.44
CA VAL A 170 -1.82 -13.54 13.81
C VAL A 170 -2.30 -14.40 12.63
N ALA A 171 -1.97 -14.00 11.40
CA ALA A 171 -2.34 -14.79 10.23
C ALA A 171 -1.55 -16.10 10.16
N ASP A 172 -2.16 -17.12 9.56
CA ASP A 172 -1.45 -18.37 9.25
C ASP A 172 -0.24 -18.09 8.35
N PRO A 173 0.97 -18.52 8.73
CA PRO A 173 2.19 -18.17 7.98
C PRO A 173 2.26 -18.81 6.58
N THR A 174 1.48 -19.86 6.33
CA THR A 174 1.45 -20.57 5.06
C THR A 174 0.40 -19.98 4.10
N SER A 175 -0.85 -19.90 4.57
CA SER A 175 -1.99 -19.42 3.75
C SER A 175 -2.15 -17.88 3.79
N GLY A 176 -1.71 -17.24 4.87
CA GLY A 176 -1.97 -15.84 5.17
C GLY A 176 -3.40 -15.57 5.63
N ASP A 177 -4.16 -16.62 5.95
CA ASP A 177 -5.53 -16.50 6.42
C ASP A 177 -5.57 -16.04 7.87
N LEU A 178 -6.53 -15.18 8.17
CA LEU A 178 -6.76 -14.72 9.53
C LEU A 178 -7.59 -15.76 10.31
N PRO A 179 -7.37 -15.91 11.61
CA PRO A 179 -8.20 -16.78 12.45
C PRO A 179 -9.68 -16.43 12.37
N ALA A 180 -10.54 -17.43 12.30
CA ALA A 180 -11.98 -17.23 12.35
C ALA A 180 -12.39 -16.54 13.66
N GLY A 181 -13.29 -15.53 13.56
CA GLY A 181 -13.76 -14.80 14.74
C GLY A 181 -12.76 -13.79 15.33
N LEU A 182 -11.62 -13.54 14.69
CA LEU A 182 -10.61 -12.59 15.17
C LEU A 182 -11.18 -11.18 15.33
N PHE A 183 -12.12 -10.78 14.48
CA PHE A 183 -12.76 -9.46 14.50
C PHE A 183 -14.15 -9.52 13.84
N ASP A 184 -14.97 -8.52 14.16
CA ASP A 184 -16.24 -8.28 13.46
C ASP A 184 -16.02 -7.36 12.25
N ALA A 185 -16.17 -7.90 11.06
CA ALA A 185 -16.01 -7.13 9.81
C ALA A 185 -17.04 -6.00 9.65
N SER A 186 -18.19 -6.06 10.35
CA SER A 186 -19.19 -5.00 10.34
C SER A 186 -18.72 -3.76 11.13
N ALA A 187 -17.88 -3.95 12.13
CA ALA A 187 -17.30 -2.88 12.95
C ALA A 187 -16.03 -2.26 12.33
N ALA A 188 -15.60 -2.73 11.16
CA ALA A 188 -14.41 -2.20 10.51
C ALA A 188 -14.62 -0.74 10.06
N HIS A 189 -13.61 0.09 10.31
CA HIS A 189 -13.60 1.48 9.89
C HIS A 189 -13.35 1.60 8.38
N THR A 190 -14.19 2.36 7.69
CA THR A 190 -14.00 2.70 6.27
C THR A 190 -13.17 3.96 6.17
N VAL A 191 -12.01 3.87 5.54
CA VAL A 191 -11.12 5.01 5.33
C VAL A 191 -11.56 5.78 4.10
N THR A 192 -11.90 7.07 4.27
CA THR A 192 -12.17 8.00 3.18
C THR A 192 -11.00 8.95 3.01
N LEU A 193 -10.62 9.23 1.76
CA LEU A 193 -9.49 10.09 1.41
C LEU A 193 -9.91 11.02 0.27
N GLU A 194 -9.48 12.26 0.33
CA GLU A 194 -9.47 13.15 -0.81
C GLU A 194 -8.20 12.93 -1.65
N PRO A 195 -8.19 13.31 -2.94
CA PRO A 195 -6.98 13.23 -3.76
C PRO A 195 -5.79 13.96 -3.10
N GLY A 196 -4.65 13.30 -2.99
CA GLY A 196 -3.47 13.82 -2.30
C GLY A 196 -3.40 13.50 -0.81
N ASP A 197 -4.46 12.98 -0.20
CA ASP A 197 -4.41 12.41 1.16
C ASP A 197 -3.70 11.06 1.17
N ALA A 198 -3.23 10.64 2.34
CA ALA A 198 -2.63 9.32 2.51
C ALA A 198 -3.13 8.60 3.76
N ALA A 199 -3.34 7.29 3.64
CA ALA A 199 -3.44 6.38 4.77
C ALA A 199 -2.06 5.79 5.07
N VAL A 200 -1.65 5.81 6.34
CA VAL A 200 -0.39 5.24 6.85
C VAL A 200 -0.74 4.12 7.81
N PHE A 201 -0.17 2.93 7.61
CA PHE A 201 -0.45 1.78 8.49
C PHE A 201 0.72 0.82 8.57
N GLY A 202 0.76 0.05 9.67
CA GLY A 202 1.77 -0.95 9.96
C GLY A 202 1.42 -2.34 9.41
N PRO A 203 2.39 -3.28 9.41
CA PRO A 203 2.22 -4.60 8.79
C PRO A 203 1.24 -5.51 9.54
N PHE A 204 0.94 -5.23 10.80
CA PHE A 204 0.05 -6.04 11.65
C PHE A 204 -1.40 -5.55 11.65
N LEU A 205 -1.70 -4.39 11.05
CA LEU A 205 -3.07 -3.93 10.95
C LEU A 205 -3.89 -4.86 10.05
N VAL A 206 -5.00 -5.37 10.56
CA VAL A 206 -5.96 -6.12 9.75
C VAL A 206 -6.70 -5.14 8.87
N HIS A 207 -6.62 -5.36 7.56
CA HIS A 207 -7.26 -4.49 6.57
C HIS A 207 -7.69 -5.27 5.32
N GLY A 208 -8.53 -4.65 4.53
CA GLY A 208 -9.03 -5.20 3.27
C GLY A 208 -9.77 -4.15 2.47
N SER A 209 -10.31 -4.51 1.32
CA SER A 209 -11.16 -3.61 0.53
C SER A 209 -12.04 -4.39 -0.45
N GLY A 210 -13.34 -4.09 -0.46
CA GLY A 210 -14.29 -4.66 -1.42
C GLY A 210 -14.09 -4.14 -2.86
N PRO A 211 -14.89 -4.61 -3.81
CA PRO A 211 -14.84 -4.15 -5.20
C PRO A 211 -15.23 -2.67 -5.32
N ASN A 212 -15.00 -2.11 -6.50
CA ASN A 212 -15.46 -0.78 -6.87
C ASN A 212 -16.80 -0.89 -7.61
N ASP A 213 -17.88 -0.53 -6.92
CA ASP A 213 -19.24 -0.55 -7.46
C ASP A 213 -19.68 0.81 -8.03
N SER A 214 -18.76 1.79 -8.09
CA SER A 214 -19.03 3.12 -8.62
C SER A 214 -18.65 3.25 -10.10
N ALA A 215 -19.08 4.35 -10.71
CA ALA A 215 -18.72 4.70 -12.10
C ALA A 215 -17.34 5.39 -12.22
N LYS A 216 -16.63 5.63 -11.11
CA LYS A 216 -15.34 6.31 -11.12
C LYS A 216 -14.22 5.36 -10.70
N ALA A 217 -13.05 5.48 -11.30
CA ALA A 217 -11.86 4.74 -10.87
C ALA A 217 -11.46 5.12 -9.42
N ARG A 218 -10.82 4.18 -8.75
CA ARG A 218 -10.14 4.41 -7.49
C ARG A 218 -8.70 3.92 -7.60
N ARG A 219 -7.78 4.86 -7.70
CA ARG A 219 -6.35 4.61 -7.85
C ARG A 219 -5.62 5.00 -6.56
N LEU A 220 -4.72 4.12 -6.09
CA LEU A 220 -3.86 4.37 -4.94
C LEU A 220 -2.40 4.16 -5.33
N PHE A 221 -1.55 5.09 -4.93
CA PHE A 221 -0.10 4.95 -5.02
C PHE A 221 0.46 4.46 -3.68
N LEU A 222 1.12 3.30 -3.68
CA LEU A 222 1.66 2.70 -2.46
C LEU A 222 3.17 2.82 -2.41
N GLN A 223 3.66 3.38 -1.30
CA GLN A 223 5.06 3.35 -0.90
C GLN A 223 5.22 2.53 0.37
N GLY A 224 6.23 1.67 0.43
CA GLY A 224 6.49 0.88 1.62
C GLY A 224 7.96 0.88 1.98
N TYR A 225 8.23 1.13 3.26
CA TYR A 225 9.59 1.20 3.80
C TYR A 225 9.76 0.25 4.97
N ALA A 226 10.95 -0.33 5.06
CA ALA A 226 11.34 -1.22 6.15
C ALA A 226 12.53 -0.65 6.91
N ALA A 227 12.70 -1.13 8.13
CA ALA A 227 13.92 -0.95 8.89
C ALA A 227 15.08 -1.71 8.20
N PRO A 228 16.30 -1.15 8.10
CA PRO A 228 17.47 -1.88 7.63
C PRO A 228 17.68 -3.20 8.38
N GLY A 229 17.99 -4.26 7.63
CA GLY A 229 18.17 -5.60 8.20
C GLY A 229 16.89 -6.41 8.39
N ALA A 230 15.70 -5.82 8.23
CA ALA A 230 14.44 -6.54 8.35
C ALA A 230 14.20 -7.50 7.18
N ASN A 231 14.41 -7.04 5.94
CA ASN A 231 14.11 -7.80 4.73
C ASN A 231 15.30 -8.62 4.22
N ARG A 232 15.04 -9.90 3.90
CA ARG A 232 15.97 -10.79 3.16
C ARG A 232 15.35 -11.36 1.89
N ARG A 233 14.13 -10.94 1.55
CA ARG A 233 13.44 -11.35 0.33
C ARG A 233 13.82 -10.44 -0.84
N VAL A 234 14.02 -11.02 -2.01
CA VAL A 234 14.16 -10.27 -3.27
C VAL A 234 12.78 -9.85 -3.77
N TYR A 235 12.61 -8.54 -3.97
CA TYR A 235 11.39 -7.95 -4.53
C TYR A 235 11.60 -7.54 -6.00
N PRO A 236 10.58 -7.67 -6.86
CA PRO A 236 10.65 -7.17 -8.23
C PRO A 236 11.04 -5.69 -8.25
N GLY A 237 12.01 -5.34 -9.09
CA GLY A 237 12.43 -3.96 -9.34
C GLY A 237 13.37 -3.34 -8.31
N CYS A 238 13.47 -3.88 -7.09
CA CYS A 238 14.37 -3.30 -6.06
C CYS A 238 15.27 -4.31 -5.34
N GLY A 239 15.26 -5.58 -5.72
CA GLY A 239 16.10 -6.58 -5.08
C GLY A 239 15.80 -6.75 -3.59
N LEU A 240 16.80 -6.60 -2.72
CA LEU A 240 16.62 -6.63 -1.26
C LEU A 240 16.05 -5.32 -0.68
N GLY A 241 15.85 -4.32 -1.53
CA GLY A 241 15.39 -2.98 -1.19
C GLY A 241 16.41 -1.91 -1.53
N ILE A 242 15.95 -0.66 -1.61
CA ILE A 242 16.79 0.50 -1.92
C ILE A 242 16.96 1.34 -0.64
N PRO A 243 18.20 1.50 -0.12
CA PRO A 243 18.47 2.40 1.00
C PRO A 243 18.04 3.83 0.70
N ARG A 244 17.46 4.52 1.70
CA ARG A 244 16.97 5.89 1.61
C ARG A 244 17.39 6.73 2.82
#